data_4943b71fda31a1a631b9be88d92ae0c1
#
_entry.id   4943b71fda31a1a631b9be88d92ae0c1
#
_cell.length_a   1.000
_cell.length_b   1.000
_cell.length_c   1.000
_cell.angle_alpha   90.00
_cell.angle_beta   90.00
_cell.angle_gamma   90.00
#
_symmetry.space_group_name_H-M   'P 1'
#
loop_
_entity.id
_entity.type
_entity.pdbx_description
1 polymer ?
#
loop_
_entity_poly.entity_id
_entity_poly.type
_entity_poly.pdbx_seq_one_letter_code
_entity_poly.pdbx_strand_id
1 'polypeptide(L)'
;MHNTELLEKEFDKVFVVDTNIILNESSNIELLSQCGDNLIVLPEVVLDELDAKKSGFDEINFQARSFARLLSDATIIENIKIKNLNFIKIEVISGTDIHLHIVTKDVYATDKLNLDRKILNDRKILEVTQDIQNHYRVPIVFLSLDIMARTRALSLGINTETLKIDKHTGDAHTIDFSNDLEIDNFSGDPCDIPEQLPHTSNVEILDPKSGRRYEFFRTLGSWGQLDERNSKRIISVPRNRGQKVMSELILDESNDIIVVSGPAGTGKNYVSLGAIVKLMDLHKDNYNKIIY
;
A
#
# COMPACT_ATOMS: atom_id res chain seq x y z
N MET A 1 -29.46 16.75 -32.43
CA MET A 1 -29.10 16.85 -31.00
C MET A 1 -29.38 15.50 -30.41
N HIS A 2 -28.41 14.57 -30.48
CA HIS A 2 -28.47 13.30 -29.76
C HIS A 2 -27.55 13.47 -28.56
N ASN A 3 -28.16 13.78 -27.39
CA ASN A 3 -27.52 13.55 -26.11
C ASN A 3 -27.40 12.04 -25.99
N THR A 4 -26.27 11.49 -26.36
CA THR A 4 -25.97 10.09 -26.06
C THR A 4 -25.71 10.02 -24.57
N GLU A 5 -26.73 9.66 -23.79
CA GLU A 5 -26.61 9.42 -22.36
C GLU A 5 -25.72 8.20 -22.19
N LEU A 6 -24.53 8.41 -21.67
CA LEU A 6 -23.56 7.32 -21.43
C LEU A 6 -23.96 6.38 -20.31
N LEU A 7 -25.02 6.72 -19.55
CA LEU A 7 -25.39 5.99 -18.33
C LEU A 7 -26.88 5.67 -18.30
N GLU A 8 -27.23 4.41 -18.45
CA GLU A 8 -28.54 3.89 -18.07
C GLU A 8 -28.63 3.62 -16.55
N LYS A 9 -27.48 3.42 -15.86
CA LYS A 9 -27.39 3.23 -14.42
C LYS A 9 -26.95 4.54 -13.77
N GLU A 10 -27.66 4.97 -12.72
CA GLU A 10 -27.22 6.08 -11.90
C GLU A 10 -26.10 5.60 -10.97
N PHE A 11 -24.94 6.21 -11.07
CA PHE A 11 -23.84 6.01 -10.14
C PHE A 11 -23.77 7.20 -9.18
N ASP A 12 -23.30 6.95 -7.96
CA ASP A 12 -23.09 8.01 -6.97
C ASP A 12 -21.91 8.89 -7.32
N LYS A 13 -20.80 8.27 -7.76
CA LYS A 13 -19.57 8.94 -8.18
C LYS A 13 -18.93 8.24 -9.36
N VAL A 14 -18.12 9.00 -10.09
CA VAL A 14 -17.20 8.50 -11.12
C VAL A 14 -15.77 8.75 -10.69
N PHE A 15 -15.01 7.68 -10.50
CA PHE A 15 -13.59 7.76 -10.16
C PHE A 15 -12.71 7.52 -11.38
N VAL A 16 -11.90 8.51 -11.74
CA VAL A 16 -10.79 8.30 -12.69
C VAL A 16 -9.55 7.92 -11.90
N VAL A 17 -9.06 6.71 -12.12
CA VAL A 17 -8.03 6.09 -11.29
C VAL A 17 -6.67 6.18 -11.94
N ASP A 18 -5.68 6.68 -11.21
CA ASP A 18 -4.28 6.67 -11.59
C ASP A 18 -3.66 5.28 -11.36
N THR A 19 -2.65 4.94 -12.12
CA THR A 19 -1.93 3.67 -12.08
C THR A 19 -1.43 3.31 -10.67
N ASN A 20 -0.98 4.31 -9.91
CA ASN A 20 -0.44 4.10 -8.56
C ASN A 20 -1.46 3.56 -7.55
N ILE A 21 -2.75 3.80 -7.76
CA ILE A 21 -3.84 3.26 -6.93
C ILE A 21 -3.90 1.73 -7.05
N ILE A 22 -3.82 1.22 -8.28
CA ILE A 22 -3.87 -0.21 -8.59
C ILE A 22 -2.56 -0.91 -8.19
N LEU A 23 -1.42 -0.25 -8.46
CA LEU A 23 -0.10 -0.79 -8.12
C LEU A 23 0.16 -0.81 -6.61
N ASN A 24 -0.52 0.04 -5.84
CA ASN A 24 -0.47 -0.02 -4.39
C ASN A 24 -1.21 -1.27 -3.87
N GLU A 25 -2.43 -1.48 -4.34
CA GLU A 25 -3.24 -2.65 -4.04
C GLU A 25 -4.37 -2.78 -5.06
N SER A 26 -4.45 -3.88 -5.77
CA SER A 26 -5.44 -4.09 -6.84
C SER A 26 -6.88 -4.18 -6.31
N SER A 27 -7.08 -4.62 -5.08
CA SER A 27 -8.37 -4.67 -4.39
C SER A 27 -8.97 -3.29 -4.10
N ASN A 28 -8.19 -2.20 -4.23
CA ASN A 28 -8.71 -0.84 -4.15
C ASN A 28 -9.83 -0.58 -5.18
N ILE A 29 -9.82 -1.27 -6.31
CA ILE A 29 -10.87 -1.15 -7.32
C ILE A 29 -12.21 -1.67 -6.80
N GLU A 30 -12.21 -2.78 -6.09
CA GLU A 30 -13.42 -3.34 -5.45
C GLU A 30 -13.93 -2.39 -4.35
N LEU A 31 -13.03 -1.87 -3.51
CA LEU A 31 -13.38 -0.92 -2.45
C LEU A 31 -13.98 0.37 -3.02
N LEU A 32 -13.41 0.91 -4.10
CA LEU A 32 -13.89 2.13 -4.75
C LEU A 32 -15.24 1.90 -5.45
N SER A 33 -15.48 0.72 -6.00
CA SER A 33 -16.74 0.36 -6.65
C SER A 33 -17.93 0.37 -5.69
N GLN A 34 -17.72 0.13 -4.38
CA GLN A 34 -18.78 0.04 -3.37
C GLN A 34 -19.94 -0.85 -3.82
N CYS A 35 -19.65 -2.08 -4.21
CA CYS A 35 -20.63 -3.03 -4.74
C CYS A 35 -21.40 -2.52 -5.98
N GLY A 36 -20.75 -1.72 -6.81
CA GLY A 36 -21.30 -1.20 -8.05
C GLY A 36 -22.03 0.13 -7.94
N ASP A 37 -22.02 0.80 -6.78
CA ASP A 37 -22.60 2.13 -6.61
C ASP A 37 -21.76 3.22 -7.29
N ASN A 38 -20.47 3.00 -7.43
CA ASN A 38 -19.55 3.91 -8.11
C ASN A 38 -19.03 3.32 -9.43
N LEU A 39 -18.82 4.20 -10.40
CA LEU A 39 -18.18 3.86 -11.66
C LEU A 39 -16.67 4.13 -11.58
N ILE A 40 -15.88 3.17 -12.03
CA ILE A 40 -14.43 3.32 -12.19
C ILE A 40 -14.11 3.59 -13.65
N VAL A 41 -13.35 4.64 -13.91
CA VAL A 41 -12.88 4.99 -15.26
C VAL A 41 -11.36 4.81 -15.31
N LEU A 42 -10.90 4.06 -16.30
CA LEU A 42 -9.50 3.77 -16.56
C LEU A 42 -9.12 4.35 -17.92
N PRO A 43 -8.35 5.44 -17.98
CA PRO A 43 -7.69 5.84 -19.21
C PRO A 43 -6.77 4.72 -19.73
N GLU A 44 -6.73 4.52 -21.06
CA GLU A 44 -5.90 3.47 -21.69
C GLU A 44 -4.43 3.51 -21.26
N VAL A 45 -3.91 4.71 -21.04
CA VAL A 45 -2.53 4.92 -20.54
C VAL A 45 -2.27 4.19 -19.22
N VAL A 46 -3.28 4.06 -18.36
CA VAL A 46 -3.16 3.30 -17.10
C VAL A 46 -2.97 1.81 -17.40
N LEU A 47 -3.68 1.27 -18.39
CA LEU A 47 -3.52 -0.14 -18.80
C LEU A 47 -2.13 -0.39 -19.40
N ASP A 48 -1.62 0.53 -20.21
CA ASP A 48 -0.26 0.44 -20.77
C ASP A 48 0.80 0.42 -19.67
N GLU A 49 0.65 1.26 -18.65
CA GLU A 49 1.57 1.31 -17.52
C GLU A 49 1.51 0.03 -16.66
N LEU A 50 0.31 -0.51 -16.45
CA LEU A 50 0.11 -1.77 -15.73
C LEU A 50 0.71 -2.92 -16.53
N ASP A 51 0.53 -2.96 -17.85
CA ASP A 51 1.12 -3.99 -18.71
C ASP A 51 2.65 -3.99 -18.65
N ALA A 52 3.25 -2.81 -18.68
CA ALA A 52 4.71 -2.67 -18.54
C ALA A 52 5.23 -3.12 -17.15
N LYS A 53 4.35 -3.24 -16.16
CA LYS A 53 4.69 -3.68 -14.78
C LYS A 53 4.35 -5.14 -14.49
N LYS A 54 3.82 -5.92 -15.42
CA LYS A 54 3.49 -7.34 -15.20
C LYS A 54 4.71 -8.24 -15.04
N SER A 55 5.85 -7.85 -15.59
CA SER A 55 7.09 -8.61 -15.54
C SER A 55 7.89 -8.31 -14.30
N GLY A 56 8.28 -9.34 -13.53
CA GLY A 56 9.05 -9.22 -12.30
C GLY A 56 8.39 -9.92 -11.11
N PHE A 57 9.06 -9.85 -9.95
CA PHE A 57 8.67 -10.58 -8.74
C PHE A 57 8.36 -9.65 -7.56
N ASP A 58 8.42 -8.35 -7.77
CA ASP A 58 8.12 -7.36 -6.73
C ASP A 58 6.61 -7.23 -6.49
N GLU A 59 6.24 -6.64 -5.36
CA GLU A 59 4.85 -6.38 -4.99
C GLU A 59 4.07 -5.64 -6.08
N ILE A 60 4.67 -4.62 -6.67
CA ILE A 60 4.08 -3.84 -7.77
C ILE A 60 3.71 -4.75 -8.95
N ASN A 61 4.60 -5.71 -9.30
CA ASN A 61 4.35 -6.63 -10.39
C ASN A 61 3.24 -7.64 -10.04
N PHE A 62 3.14 -8.03 -8.77
CA PHE A 62 2.05 -8.86 -8.29
C PHE A 62 0.71 -8.15 -8.44
N GLN A 63 0.62 -6.89 -7.99
CA GLN A 63 -0.60 -6.10 -8.08
C GLN A 63 -1.04 -5.87 -9.53
N ALA A 64 -0.10 -5.57 -10.45
CA ALA A 64 -0.39 -5.45 -11.88
C ALA A 64 -0.95 -6.74 -12.48
N ARG A 65 -0.40 -7.92 -12.10
CA ARG A 65 -0.92 -9.22 -12.54
C ARG A 65 -2.28 -9.55 -11.91
N SER A 66 -2.49 -9.19 -10.65
CA SER A 66 -3.75 -9.41 -9.95
C SER A 66 -4.88 -8.62 -10.62
N PHE A 67 -4.64 -7.36 -10.93
CA PHE A 67 -5.59 -6.54 -11.69
C PHE A 67 -5.85 -7.09 -13.10
N ALA A 68 -4.82 -7.57 -13.80
CA ALA A 68 -5.00 -8.19 -15.12
C ALA A 68 -5.88 -9.45 -15.05
N ARG A 69 -5.81 -10.25 -13.97
CA ARG A 69 -6.70 -11.40 -13.76
C ARG A 69 -8.14 -10.93 -13.53
N LEU A 70 -8.34 -9.89 -12.72
CA LEU A 70 -9.67 -9.29 -12.53
C LEU A 70 -10.28 -8.88 -13.88
N LEU A 71 -9.52 -8.26 -14.78
CA LEU A 71 -9.99 -7.92 -16.11
C LEU A 71 -10.22 -9.14 -17.01
N SER A 72 -9.55 -10.27 -16.79
CA SER A 72 -9.78 -11.49 -17.59
C SER A 72 -11.16 -12.11 -17.36
N ASP A 73 -11.74 -11.87 -16.20
CA ASP A 73 -13.07 -12.34 -15.83
C ASP A 73 -14.17 -11.33 -16.18
N ALA A 74 -13.80 -10.22 -16.84
CA ALA A 74 -14.70 -9.14 -17.19
C ALA A 74 -15.49 -9.42 -18.47
N THR A 75 -16.74 -8.97 -18.48
CA THR A 75 -17.61 -9.01 -19.67
C THR A 75 -17.69 -7.62 -20.30
N ILE A 76 -17.45 -7.53 -21.60
CA ILE A 76 -17.66 -6.29 -22.35
C ILE A 76 -19.16 -6.13 -22.60
N ILE A 77 -19.74 -5.07 -22.06
CA ILE A 77 -21.17 -4.77 -22.22
C ILE A 77 -21.42 -3.95 -23.49
N GLU A 78 -20.60 -2.93 -23.71
CA GLU A 78 -20.83 -1.99 -24.79
C GLU A 78 -19.53 -1.29 -25.21
N ASN A 79 -19.48 -0.85 -26.46
CA ASN A 79 -18.40 0.01 -26.99
C ASN A 79 -19.04 1.23 -27.67
N ILE A 80 -18.78 2.43 -27.15
CA ILE A 80 -19.38 3.68 -27.62
C ILE A 80 -18.28 4.66 -28.02
N LYS A 81 -18.34 5.17 -29.25
CA LYS A 81 -17.45 6.24 -29.72
C LYS A 81 -18.17 7.59 -29.68
N ILE A 82 -17.60 8.54 -28.93
CA ILE A 82 -18.08 9.93 -28.86
C ILE A 82 -16.94 10.85 -29.22
N LYS A 83 -17.05 11.49 -30.40
CA LYS A 83 -16.00 12.36 -30.99
C LYS A 83 -14.66 11.60 -31.07
N ASN A 84 -13.66 12.05 -30.30
CA ASN A 84 -12.30 11.50 -30.24
C ASN A 84 -12.08 10.55 -29.07
N LEU A 85 -13.14 10.22 -28.33
CA LEU A 85 -13.10 9.29 -27.20
C LEU A 85 -13.85 8.01 -27.54
N ASN A 86 -13.29 6.88 -27.15
CA ASN A 86 -13.93 5.60 -27.23
C ASN A 86 -14.07 5.02 -25.81
N PHE A 87 -15.29 4.62 -25.45
CA PHE A 87 -15.63 4.08 -24.15
C PHE A 87 -15.95 2.60 -24.27
N ILE A 88 -15.20 1.75 -23.63
CA ILE A 88 -15.48 0.33 -23.50
C ILE A 88 -16.06 0.10 -22.11
N LYS A 89 -17.36 -0.19 -22.05
CA LYS A 89 -18.04 -0.53 -20.80
C LYS A 89 -17.79 -2.00 -20.46
N ILE A 90 -17.34 -2.25 -19.28
CA ILE A 90 -16.98 -3.58 -18.78
C ILE A 90 -17.64 -3.80 -17.43
N GLU A 91 -18.11 -5.00 -17.21
CA GLU A 91 -18.64 -5.46 -15.92
C GLU A 91 -17.85 -6.68 -15.45
N VAL A 92 -17.46 -6.66 -14.19
CA VAL A 92 -16.82 -7.80 -13.53
C VAL A 92 -17.75 -8.30 -12.45
N ILE A 93 -18.21 -9.55 -12.61
CA ILE A 93 -19.07 -10.23 -11.64
C ILE A 93 -18.19 -11.24 -10.87
N SER A 94 -17.63 -10.80 -9.77
CA SER A 94 -16.69 -11.61 -8.96
C SER A 94 -16.98 -11.43 -7.47
N GLY A 95 -18.25 -11.73 -7.08
CA GLY A 95 -18.69 -11.55 -5.69
C GLY A 95 -19.12 -10.12 -5.32
N THR A 96 -18.56 -9.12 -5.97
CA THR A 96 -18.96 -7.70 -5.95
C THR A 96 -19.07 -7.21 -7.38
N ASP A 97 -20.19 -6.56 -7.71
CA ASP A 97 -20.36 -5.98 -9.04
C ASP A 97 -19.43 -4.77 -9.21
N ILE A 98 -18.57 -4.82 -10.22
CA ILE A 98 -17.65 -3.74 -10.53
C ILE A 98 -17.96 -3.23 -11.93
N HIS A 99 -18.30 -1.96 -12.04
CA HIS A 99 -18.50 -1.29 -13.33
C HIS A 99 -17.26 -0.49 -13.70
N LEU A 100 -16.70 -0.81 -14.87
CA LEU A 100 -15.49 -0.18 -15.39
C LEU A 100 -15.77 0.43 -16.77
N HIS A 101 -15.28 1.65 -16.99
CA HIS A 101 -15.15 2.21 -18.35
C HIS A 101 -13.67 2.36 -18.69
N ILE A 102 -13.20 1.67 -19.72
CA ILE A 102 -11.90 1.94 -20.31
C ILE A 102 -12.11 3.04 -21.35
N VAL A 103 -11.33 4.11 -21.23
CA VAL A 103 -11.44 5.26 -22.11
C VAL A 103 -10.15 5.40 -22.92
N THR A 104 -10.29 5.31 -24.25
CA THR A 104 -9.20 5.57 -25.20
C THR A 104 -9.45 6.90 -25.91
N LYS A 105 -8.37 7.59 -26.25
CA LYS A 105 -8.42 8.85 -26.96
C LYS A 105 -7.59 8.78 -28.24
N ASP A 106 -8.18 9.13 -29.39
CA ASP A 106 -7.51 9.00 -30.68
C ASP A 106 -6.25 9.88 -30.79
N VAL A 107 -6.26 11.10 -30.25
CA VAL A 107 -5.14 12.04 -30.30
C VAL A 107 -5.04 12.83 -28.99
N TYR A 108 -3.88 12.82 -28.39
CA TYR A 108 -3.59 13.61 -27.21
C TYR A 108 -2.91 14.94 -27.57
N ALA A 109 -3.37 16.04 -27.01
CA ALA A 109 -2.71 17.34 -27.16
C ALA A 109 -1.29 17.31 -26.54
N THR A 110 -1.14 16.52 -25.47
CA THR A 110 0.12 16.30 -24.75
C THR A 110 1.20 15.61 -25.59
N ASP A 111 0.86 14.88 -26.66
CA ASP A 111 1.85 14.20 -27.54
C ASP A 111 2.77 15.20 -28.27
N LYS A 112 2.36 16.45 -28.35
CA LYS A 112 3.17 17.53 -28.93
C LYS A 112 4.23 18.09 -27.97
N LEU A 113 4.20 17.66 -26.71
CA LEU A 113 5.11 18.13 -25.68
C LEU A 113 6.35 17.24 -25.63
N ASN A 114 7.52 17.85 -25.61
CA ASN A 114 8.78 17.13 -25.43
C ASN A 114 9.06 16.98 -23.93
N LEU A 115 8.39 16.00 -23.30
CA LEU A 115 8.48 15.73 -21.86
C LEU A 115 8.91 14.29 -21.61
N ASP A 116 9.40 14.03 -20.39
CA ASP A 116 9.64 12.67 -19.91
C ASP A 116 8.35 11.83 -19.98
N ARG A 117 8.50 10.53 -20.33
CA ARG A 117 7.37 9.62 -20.55
C ARG A 117 6.42 9.56 -19.35
N LYS A 118 6.97 9.55 -18.14
CA LYS A 118 6.15 9.51 -16.92
C LYS A 118 5.29 10.77 -16.79
N ILE A 119 5.89 11.95 -16.98
CA ILE A 119 5.16 13.23 -16.92
C ILE A 119 4.11 13.31 -18.04
N LEU A 120 4.43 12.74 -19.19
CA LEU A 120 3.53 12.71 -20.34
C LEU A 120 2.31 11.84 -20.03
N ASN A 121 2.50 10.68 -19.44
CA ASN A 121 1.42 9.77 -19.06
C ASN A 121 0.49 10.40 -18.01
N ASP A 122 1.04 10.99 -16.94
CA ASP A 122 0.25 11.73 -15.94
C ASP A 122 -0.65 12.79 -16.63
N ARG A 123 -0.10 13.53 -17.59
CA ARG A 123 -0.86 14.56 -18.34
C ARG A 123 -1.92 13.96 -19.23
N LYS A 124 -1.67 12.83 -19.86
CA LYS A 124 -2.66 12.12 -20.69
C LYS A 124 -3.86 11.66 -19.86
N ILE A 125 -3.60 11.14 -18.65
CA ILE A 125 -4.67 10.76 -17.72
C ILE A 125 -5.53 11.97 -17.37
N LEU A 126 -4.91 13.12 -17.05
CA LEU A 126 -5.64 14.35 -16.73
C LEU A 126 -6.39 14.92 -17.94
N GLU A 127 -5.82 14.82 -19.15
CA GLU A 127 -6.47 15.24 -20.39
C GLU A 127 -7.74 14.44 -20.67
N VAL A 128 -7.68 13.11 -20.52
CA VAL A 128 -8.88 12.26 -20.60
C VAL A 128 -9.89 12.64 -19.52
N THR A 129 -9.43 12.86 -18.28
CA THR A 129 -10.30 13.25 -17.18
C THR A 129 -11.07 14.54 -17.46
N GLN A 130 -10.42 15.55 -18.04
CA GLN A 130 -11.08 16.80 -18.45
C GLN A 130 -12.10 16.56 -19.56
N ASP A 131 -11.74 15.78 -20.58
CA ASP A 131 -12.61 15.55 -21.73
C ASP A 131 -13.91 14.83 -21.33
N ILE A 132 -13.84 13.92 -20.35
CA ILE A 132 -15.01 13.14 -19.94
C ILE A 132 -15.92 13.87 -18.93
N GLN A 133 -15.49 14.99 -18.33
CA GLN A 133 -16.29 15.72 -17.32
C GLN A 133 -17.71 16.06 -17.78
N ASN A 134 -17.91 16.32 -19.08
CA ASN A 134 -19.21 16.65 -19.63
C ASN A 134 -20.03 15.44 -20.09
N HIS A 135 -19.49 14.24 -19.96
CA HIS A 135 -20.15 13.00 -20.42
C HIS A 135 -20.87 12.26 -19.31
N TYR A 136 -20.62 12.63 -18.05
CA TYR A 136 -21.27 12.04 -16.89
C TYR A 136 -22.08 13.10 -16.14
N ARG A 137 -23.22 12.72 -15.59
CA ARG A 137 -24.11 13.62 -14.82
C ARG A 137 -23.67 13.76 -13.36
N VAL A 138 -22.84 12.86 -12.89
CA VAL A 138 -22.38 12.81 -11.52
C VAL A 138 -20.96 13.38 -11.39
N PRO A 139 -20.53 13.79 -10.20
CA PRO A 139 -19.19 14.32 -10.01
C PRO A 139 -18.11 13.34 -10.40
N ILE A 140 -17.13 13.82 -11.17
CA ILE A 140 -15.91 13.07 -11.49
C ILE A 140 -14.83 13.44 -10.50
N VAL A 141 -14.17 12.44 -9.97
CA VAL A 141 -13.07 12.58 -9.01
C VAL A 141 -11.85 11.85 -9.56
N PHE A 142 -10.74 12.56 -9.70
CA PHE A 142 -9.45 11.94 -10.02
C PHE A 142 -8.79 11.41 -8.76
N LEU A 143 -8.45 10.13 -8.75
CA LEU A 143 -7.80 9.45 -7.63
C LEU A 143 -6.33 9.18 -7.93
N SER A 144 -5.45 9.67 -7.09
CA SER A 144 -4.02 9.39 -7.16
C SER A 144 -3.37 9.46 -5.79
N LEU A 145 -2.38 8.61 -5.54
CA LEU A 145 -1.51 8.68 -4.36
C LEU A 145 -0.42 9.77 -4.55
N ASP A 146 -0.14 10.18 -5.79
CA ASP A 146 0.85 11.20 -6.09
C ASP A 146 0.29 12.61 -5.83
N ILE A 147 0.89 13.31 -4.87
CA ILE A 147 0.49 14.68 -4.51
C ILE A 147 0.68 15.66 -5.68
N MET A 148 1.72 15.46 -6.52
CA MET A 148 1.99 16.32 -7.65
C MET A 148 0.96 16.13 -8.77
N ALA A 149 0.52 14.89 -9.02
CA ALA A 149 -0.56 14.59 -9.95
C ALA A 149 -1.87 15.24 -9.50
N ARG A 150 -2.23 15.12 -8.20
CA ARG A 150 -3.42 15.78 -7.65
C ARG A 150 -3.34 17.30 -7.71
N THR A 151 -2.18 17.88 -7.39
CA THR A 151 -1.99 19.34 -7.48
C THR A 151 -2.18 19.85 -8.91
N ARG A 152 -1.66 19.12 -9.91
CA ARG A 152 -1.90 19.44 -11.33
C ARG A 152 -3.39 19.33 -11.69
N ALA A 153 -4.06 18.28 -11.27
CA ALA A 153 -5.48 18.09 -11.50
C ALA A 153 -6.31 19.25 -10.93
N LEU A 154 -6.03 19.66 -9.68
CA LEU A 154 -6.67 20.83 -9.07
C LEU A 154 -6.45 22.12 -9.89
N SER A 155 -5.24 22.35 -10.41
CA SER A 155 -4.95 23.50 -11.27
C SER A 155 -5.73 23.51 -12.58
N LEU A 156 -6.21 22.36 -13.02
CA LEU A 156 -7.04 22.16 -14.20
C LEU A 156 -8.55 22.16 -13.86
N GLY A 157 -8.93 22.43 -12.61
CA GLY A 157 -10.32 22.42 -12.17
C GLY A 157 -10.93 21.02 -12.01
N ILE A 158 -10.09 19.98 -11.90
CA ILE A 158 -10.51 18.60 -11.69
C ILE A 158 -10.58 18.33 -10.17
N ASN A 159 -11.71 17.82 -9.68
CA ASN A 159 -11.82 17.35 -8.30
C ASN A 159 -10.90 16.17 -8.06
N THR A 160 -10.19 16.18 -6.95
CA THR A 160 -9.24 15.11 -6.61
C THR A 160 -9.46 14.61 -5.20
N GLU A 161 -9.31 13.31 -5.04
CA GLU A 161 -9.22 12.66 -3.73
C GLU A 161 -7.96 11.78 -3.69
N THR A 162 -7.51 11.44 -2.50
CA THR A 162 -6.57 10.35 -2.30
C THR A 162 -7.32 9.22 -1.62
N LEU A 163 -6.94 7.98 -1.88
CA LEU A 163 -7.38 6.92 -1.01
C LEU A 163 -6.90 7.28 0.41
N LYS A 164 -7.84 7.47 1.32
CA LYS A 164 -7.54 7.24 2.72
C LYS A 164 -7.27 5.73 2.79
N ILE A 165 -6.03 5.36 2.55
CA ILE A 165 -5.57 4.07 3.01
C ILE A 165 -5.75 4.24 4.52
N ASP A 166 -6.87 3.75 5.04
CA ASP A 166 -6.89 3.38 6.43
C ASP A 166 -5.68 2.46 6.51
N LYS A 167 -4.62 2.98 7.08
CA LYS A 167 -3.60 2.11 7.63
C LYS A 167 -4.47 1.25 8.53
N HIS A 168 -4.80 0.06 8.05
CA HIS A 168 -5.41 -0.91 8.91
C HIS A 168 -4.45 -1.03 10.08
N THR A 169 -4.70 -0.22 11.09
CA THR A 169 -4.46 -0.55 12.45
C THR A 169 -5.44 -1.70 12.71
N GLY A 170 -5.29 -2.78 11.92
CA GLY A 170 -5.88 -4.03 12.29
C GLY A 170 -5.34 -4.29 13.67
N ASP A 171 -6.11 -4.91 14.54
CA ASP A 171 -5.74 -5.41 15.85
C ASP A 171 -4.58 -6.45 15.85
N ALA A 172 -3.86 -6.61 14.75
CA ALA A 172 -2.49 -7.06 14.77
C ALA A 172 -1.77 -6.05 15.66
N HIS A 173 -1.36 -6.45 16.85
CA HIS A 173 -0.58 -5.67 17.80
C HIS A 173 0.56 -4.99 17.05
N THR A 174 0.25 -3.82 16.47
CA THR A 174 1.22 -3.00 15.78
C THR A 174 2.15 -2.57 16.89
N ILE A 175 3.39 -3.03 16.82
CA ILE A 175 4.42 -2.53 17.71
C ILE A 175 4.49 -1.05 17.37
N ASP A 176 3.83 -0.22 18.20
CA ASP A 176 3.82 1.21 18.02
C ASP A 176 5.18 1.74 18.48
N PHE A 177 6.05 1.99 17.51
CA PHE A 177 7.35 2.57 17.75
C PHE A 177 7.28 4.03 18.24
N SER A 178 6.08 4.61 18.34
CA SER A 178 5.87 5.99 18.74
C SER A 178 5.59 6.18 20.24
N ASN A 179 5.52 5.10 21.02
CA ASN A 179 5.35 5.20 22.47
C ASN A 179 6.67 5.62 23.13
N ASP A 180 7.02 6.89 22.96
CA ASP A 180 8.07 7.51 23.77
C ASP A 180 7.48 7.83 25.15
N LEU A 181 7.86 7.04 26.14
CA LEU A 181 7.48 7.29 27.54
C LEU A 181 8.56 8.12 28.20
N GLU A 182 8.17 9.27 28.72
CA GLU A 182 8.99 10.03 29.65
C GLU A 182 8.67 9.55 31.07
N ILE A 183 9.61 8.86 31.73
CA ILE A 183 9.48 8.42 33.10
C ILE A 183 10.48 9.22 33.95
N ASP A 184 9.95 10.03 34.89
CA ASP A 184 10.78 10.75 35.83
C ASP A 184 11.54 9.78 36.75
N ASN A 185 12.88 9.92 36.79
CA ASN A 185 13.78 9.10 37.59
C ASN A 185 13.83 7.61 37.19
N PHE A 186 13.76 7.30 35.89
CA PHE A 186 13.92 5.94 35.44
C PHE A 186 15.26 5.35 35.88
N SER A 187 15.21 4.26 36.65
CA SER A 187 16.39 3.58 37.19
C SER A 187 17.16 2.78 36.13
N GLY A 188 16.56 2.52 34.97
CA GLY A 188 17.01 1.54 33.98
C GLY A 188 16.46 0.13 34.25
N ASP A 189 15.61 -0.04 35.28
CA ASP A 189 15.00 -1.32 35.61
C ASP A 189 13.70 -1.51 34.78
N PRO A 190 13.56 -2.63 34.04
CA PRO A 190 12.32 -2.97 33.35
C PRO A 190 11.05 -2.97 34.24
N CYS A 191 11.21 -3.18 35.55
CA CYS A 191 10.08 -3.15 36.49
C CYS A 191 9.41 -1.78 36.62
N ASP A 192 10.09 -0.70 36.24
CA ASP A 192 9.53 0.66 36.27
C ASP A 192 8.61 0.93 35.05
N ILE A 193 8.49 0.00 34.12
CA ILE A 193 7.67 0.15 32.92
C ILE A 193 6.21 -0.25 33.26
N PRO A 194 5.21 0.58 32.87
CA PRO A 194 3.81 0.28 33.18
C PRO A 194 3.35 -1.08 32.66
N GLU A 195 2.70 -1.88 33.51
CA GLU A 195 2.19 -3.23 33.17
C GLU A 195 1.03 -3.21 32.16
N GLN A 196 0.44 -2.04 31.92
CA GLN A 196 -0.74 -1.87 31.06
C GLN A 196 -0.44 -1.94 29.56
N LEU A 197 0.84 -2.06 29.17
CA LEU A 197 1.21 -2.17 27.76
C LEU A 197 0.95 -3.59 27.21
N PRO A 198 0.55 -3.73 25.92
CA PRO A 198 0.30 -5.03 25.31
C PRO A 198 1.49 -6.00 25.42
N HIS A 199 1.23 -7.30 25.39
CA HIS A 199 2.24 -8.35 25.59
C HIS A 199 3.42 -8.32 24.64
N THR A 200 3.29 -7.71 23.48
CA THR A 200 4.36 -7.54 22.47
C THR A 200 4.58 -6.08 22.20
N SER A 201 4.87 -5.29 23.22
CA SER A 201 5.12 -3.87 23.07
C SER A 201 6.60 -3.60 22.98
N ASN A 202 6.94 -2.58 22.20
CA ASN A 202 8.26 -2.00 22.15
C ASN A 202 8.17 -0.57 22.69
N VAL A 203 9.00 -0.25 23.66
CA VAL A 203 8.97 1.03 24.36
C VAL A 203 10.35 1.67 24.30
N GLU A 204 10.38 2.95 23.93
CA GLU A 204 11.55 3.81 24.12
C GLU A 204 11.28 4.72 25.30
N ILE A 205 12.18 4.68 26.28
CA ILE A 205 12.11 5.52 27.46
C ILE A 205 13.22 6.55 27.36
N LEU A 206 12.84 7.82 27.41
CA LEU A 206 13.78 8.93 27.51
C LEU A 206 13.91 9.32 28.98
N ASP A 207 15.12 9.26 29.54
CA ASP A 207 15.40 9.86 30.83
C ASP A 207 15.65 11.38 30.63
N PRO A 208 14.74 12.25 31.08
CA PRO A 208 14.85 13.69 30.85
C PRO A 208 16.04 14.34 31.57
N LYS A 209 16.59 13.67 32.62
CA LYS A 209 17.71 14.21 33.40
C LYS A 209 19.06 13.88 32.76
N SER A 210 19.24 12.66 32.29
CA SER A 210 20.49 12.23 31.66
C SER A 210 20.49 12.36 30.15
N GLY A 211 19.34 12.53 29.51
CA GLY A 211 19.15 12.48 28.06
C GLY A 211 19.40 11.12 27.46
N ARG A 212 19.49 10.08 28.28
CA ARG A 212 19.69 8.71 27.81
C ARG A 212 18.38 8.10 27.31
N ARG A 213 18.50 7.31 26.26
CA ARG A 213 17.40 6.53 25.69
C ARG A 213 17.61 5.05 25.99
N TYR A 214 16.55 4.42 26.49
CA TYR A 214 16.51 2.98 26.78
C TYR A 214 15.46 2.36 25.89
N GLU A 215 15.80 1.30 25.15
CA GLU A 215 14.89 0.57 24.31
C GLU A 215 14.59 -0.78 24.95
N PHE A 216 13.31 -1.05 25.21
CA PHE A 216 12.84 -2.31 25.75
C PHE A 216 11.82 -2.94 24.80
N PHE A 217 11.73 -4.25 24.84
CA PHE A 217 10.65 -5.00 24.22
C PHE A 217 10.06 -5.99 25.21
N ARG A 218 8.81 -6.33 25.08
CA ARG A 218 8.10 -7.25 25.94
C ARG A 218 7.73 -8.50 25.15
N THR A 219 8.11 -9.65 25.66
CA THR A 219 7.60 -10.96 25.27
C THR A 219 6.66 -11.50 26.34
N LEU A 220 6.09 -12.70 26.14
CA LEU A 220 5.06 -13.33 26.98
C LEU A 220 5.41 -13.44 28.49
N GLY A 221 5.90 -12.44 29.14
CA GLY A 221 6.10 -12.47 30.59
C GLY A 221 7.13 -11.52 31.15
N SER A 222 8.04 -10.98 30.34
CA SER A 222 9.09 -10.08 30.84
C SER A 222 9.51 -9.03 29.86
N TRP A 223 10.00 -7.91 30.39
CA TRP A 223 10.64 -6.87 29.61
C TRP A 223 12.11 -7.22 29.38
N GLY A 224 12.54 -7.21 28.11
CA GLY A 224 13.91 -7.34 27.70
C GLY A 224 14.46 -6.00 27.20
N GLN A 225 15.64 -5.61 27.63
CA GLN A 225 16.34 -4.47 27.04
C GLN A 225 16.88 -4.87 25.68
N LEU A 226 16.66 -4.04 24.66
CA LEU A 226 17.30 -4.18 23.34
C LEU A 226 18.79 -3.88 23.50
N ASP A 227 19.58 -4.89 23.83
CA ASP A 227 21.02 -4.75 23.95
C ASP A 227 21.67 -4.86 22.55
N GLU A 228 22.48 -3.88 22.21
CA GLU A 228 23.34 -3.93 21.00
C GLU A 228 24.24 -5.17 20.96
N ARG A 229 24.54 -5.81 22.12
CA ARG A 229 25.35 -7.02 22.19
C ARG A 229 24.67 -8.23 21.60
N ASN A 230 23.36 -8.38 21.78
CA ASN A 230 22.60 -9.50 21.20
C ASN A 230 22.49 -9.35 19.69
N SER A 231 22.26 -8.15 19.19
CA SER A 231 22.21 -7.88 17.74
C SER A 231 23.54 -8.12 17.02
N LYS A 232 24.68 -7.97 17.69
CA LYS A 232 26.02 -8.26 17.12
C LYS A 232 26.32 -9.75 16.95
N ARG A 233 25.52 -10.62 17.54
CA ARG A 233 25.68 -12.09 17.43
C ARG A 233 24.96 -12.69 16.23
N ILE A 234 24.15 -11.92 15.54
CA ILE A 234 23.42 -12.33 14.37
C ILE A 234 24.28 -12.08 13.13
N ILE A 235 24.33 -13.03 12.19
CA ILE A 235 25.11 -12.91 10.94
C ILE A 235 24.71 -11.66 10.14
N SER A 236 23.43 -11.32 10.15
CA SER A 236 22.87 -10.12 9.55
C SER A 236 22.59 -9.08 10.64
N VAL A 237 23.50 -8.16 10.84
CA VAL A 237 23.41 -7.14 11.92
C VAL A 237 22.22 -6.21 11.66
N PRO A 238 21.24 -6.12 12.59
CA PRO A 238 20.16 -5.15 12.49
C PRO A 238 20.67 -3.71 12.51
N ARG A 239 20.16 -2.87 11.63
CA ARG A 239 20.61 -1.48 11.45
C ARG A 239 19.67 -0.44 12.07
N ASN A 240 18.44 -0.82 12.33
CA ASN A 240 17.42 0.06 12.92
C ASN A 240 16.62 -0.68 13.98
N ARG A 241 15.82 0.09 14.75
CA ARG A 241 15.02 -0.42 15.87
C ARG A 241 14.06 -1.54 15.45
N GLY A 242 13.31 -1.38 14.35
CA GLY A 242 12.38 -2.40 13.86
C GLY A 242 13.08 -3.73 13.53
N GLN A 243 14.26 -3.68 12.93
CA GLN A 243 15.06 -4.87 12.65
C GLN A 243 15.59 -5.52 13.94
N LYS A 244 15.97 -4.72 14.96
CA LYS A 244 16.39 -5.24 16.27
C LYS A 244 15.25 -5.99 16.96
N VAL A 245 14.06 -5.36 17.05
CA VAL A 245 12.86 -5.97 17.64
C VAL A 245 12.47 -7.24 16.91
N MET A 246 12.47 -7.23 15.58
CA MET A 246 12.19 -8.41 14.76
C MET A 246 13.15 -9.55 15.09
N SER A 247 14.45 -9.25 15.26
CA SER A 247 15.44 -10.27 15.60
C SER A 247 15.21 -10.87 16.98
N GLU A 248 14.88 -10.05 17.96
CA GLU A 248 14.58 -10.52 19.33
C GLU A 248 13.30 -11.37 19.37
N LEU A 249 12.25 -10.94 18.65
CA LEU A 249 11.02 -11.74 18.53
C LEU A 249 11.27 -13.11 17.88
N ILE A 250 12.15 -13.19 16.87
CA ILE A 250 12.50 -14.46 16.22
C ILE A 250 13.36 -15.35 17.15
N LEU A 251 14.20 -14.75 17.97
CA LEU A 251 15.05 -15.50 18.91
C LEU A 251 14.29 -15.99 20.15
N ASP A 252 13.10 -15.50 20.40
CA ASP A 252 12.23 -15.91 21.49
C ASP A 252 11.37 -17.11 21.08
N GLU A 253 11.71 -18.29 21.60
CA GLU A 253 11.00 -19.55 21.34
C GLU A 253 9.55 -19.59 21.81
N SER A 254 9.10 -18.60 22.60
CA SER A 254 7.70 -18.50 23.03
C SER A 254 6.76 -18.00 21.92
N ASN A 255 7.32 -17.52 20.81
CA ASN A 255 6.56 -17.03 19.67
C ASN A 255 6.39 -18.12 18.60
N ASP A 256 5.22 -18.73 18.51
CA ASP A 256 4.93 -19.76 17.52
C ASP A 256 4.80 -19.18 16.10
N ILE A 257 4.29 -17.97 15.97
CA ILE A 257 4.05 -17.29 14.69
C ILE A 257 4.50 -15.85 14.76
N ILE A 258 5.35 -15.45 13.82
CA ILE A 258 5.84 -14.08 13.70
C ILE A 258 5.52 -13.57 12.30
N VAL A 259 4.72 -12.49 12.21
CA VAL A 259 4.39 -11.82 10.96
C VAL A 259 5.22 -10.56 10.82
N VAL A 260 6.02 -10.48 9.75
CA VAL A 260 6.89 -9.34 9.47
C VAL A 260 6.36 -8.57 8.27
N SER A 261 5.82 -7.37 8.51
CA SER A 261 5.32 -6.46 7.48
C SER A 261 6.21 -5.22 7.36
N GLY A 262 6.24 -4.64 6.17
CA GLY A 262 6.94 -3.39 5.90
C GLY A 262 7.35 -3.24 4.42
N PRO A 263 7.75 -2.02 3.99
CA PRO A 263 8.10 -1.71 2.61
C PRO A 263 9.19 -2.62 2.02
N ALA A 264 9.20 -2.77 0.69
CA ALA A 264 10.25 -3.51 -0.01
C ALA A 264 11.62 -2.86 0.25
N GLY A 265 12.69 -3.67 0.24
CA GLY A 265 14.06 -3.17 0.42
C GLY A 265 14.46 -2.81 1.87
N THR A 266 13.57 -2.97 2.85
CA THR A 266 13.85 -2.65 4.26
C THR A 266 14.69 -3.71 5.00
N GLY A 267 15.16 -4.74 4.30
CA GLY A 267 16.03 -5.78 4.85
C GLY A 267 15.32 -6.84 5.70
N LYS A 268 13.98 -6.96 5.62
CA LYS A 268 13.19 -7.95 6.37
C LYS A 268 13.76 -9.36 6.23
N ASN A 269 13.83 -9.88 5.00
CA ASN A 269 14.31 -11.24 4.72
C ASN A 269 15.78 -11.44 5.15
N TYR A 270 16.61 -10.42 4.97
CA TYR A 270 18.03 -10.48 5.34
C TYR A 270 18.21 -10.63 6.85
N VAL A 271 17.51 -9.83 7.62
CA VAL A 271 17.62 -9.84 9.09
C VAL A 271 16.88 -11.04 9.68
N SER A 272 15.67 -11.38 9.19
CA SER A 272 14.93 -12.54 9.68
C SER A 272 15.69 -13.84 9.45
N LEU A 273 16.25 -14.03 8.25
CA LEU A 273 17.05 -15.23 7.96
C LEU A 273 18.26 -15.34 8.86
N GLY A 274 18.97 -14.24 9.11
CA GLY A 274 20.10 -14.22 10.04
C GLY A 274 19.70 -14.55 11.48
N ALA A 275 18.54 -14.08 11.94
CA ALA A 275 18.00 -14.41 13.26
C ALA A 275 17.59 -15.90 13.34
N ILE A 276 16.93 -16.43 12.29
CA ILE A 276 16.54 -17.86 12.24
C ILE A 276 17.77 -18.77 12.26
N VAL A 277 18.81 -18.46 11.50
CA VAL A 277 20.07 -19.23 11.53
C VAL A 277 20.68 -19.23 12.93
N LYS A 278 20.61 -18.06 13.61
CA LYS A 278 21.09 -17.96 14.99
C LYS A 278 20.24 -18.78 15.96
N LEU A 279 18.91 -18.75 15.83
CA LEU A 279 18.00 -19.56 16.62
C LEU A 279 18.32 -21.06 16.48
N MET A 280 18.53 -21.52 15.24
CA MET A 280 18.92 -22.92 14.97
C MET A 280 20.27 -23.28 15.60
N ASP A 281 21.23 -22.35 15.61
CA ASP A 281 22.52 -22.60 16.27
C ASP A 281 22.41 -22.71 17.78
N LEU A 282 21.50 -21.94 18.38
CA LEU A 282 21.26 -21.96 19.82
C LEU A 282 20.48 -23.20 20.28
N HIS A 283 19.54 -23.66 19.44
CA HIS A 283 18.56 -24.71 19.77
C HIS A 283 18.57 -25.84 18.73
N LYS A 284 19.75 -26.44 18.51
CA LYS A 284 20.00 -27.47 17.48
C LYS A 284 19.12 -28.70 17.63
N ASP A 285 18.68 -28.99 18.86
CA ASP A 285 17.82 -30.15 19.11
C ASP A 285 16.35 -29.89 18.76
N ASN A 286 15.93 -28.61 18.69
CA ASN A 286 14.55 -28.23 18.41
C ASN A 286 14.33 -27.89 16.93
N TYR A 287 15.34 -27.33 16.25
CA TYR A 287 15.24 -26.84 14.88
C TYR A 287 16.30 -27.47 13.99
N ASN A 288 15.88 -28.24 13.00
CA ASN A 288 16.79 -28.94 12.10
C ASN A 288 16.66 -28.57 10.62
N LYS A 289 15.67 -27.71 10.25
CA LYS A 289 15.39 -27.37 8.86
C LYS A 289 14.74 -26.00 8.74
N ILE A 290 15.18 -25.21 7.76
CA ILE A 290 14.51 -24.01 7.27
C ILE A 290 13.77 -24.37 5.99
N ILE A 291 12.49 -24.01 5.90
CA ILE A 291 11.69 -24.13 4.68
C ILE A 291 11.44 -22.69 4.21
N TYR A 292 11.94 -22.36 3.02
CA TYR A 292 11.88 -21.01 2.45
C TYR A 292 11.19 -21.06 1.08
#